data_82a93abff0793cca07340e9c64c612af
#
_entry.id   82a93abff0793cca07340e9c64c612af
#
_cell.length_a   1.000
_cell.length_b   1.000
_cell.length_c   1.000
_cell.angle_alpha   90.00
_cell.angle_beta   90.00
_cell.angle_gamma   90.00
#
_symmetry.space_group_name_H-M   'P 1'
#
loop_
_entity.id
_entity.type
_entity.pdbx_description
1 polymer ?
#
loop_
_entity_poly.entity_id
_entity_poly.type
_entity_poly.pdbx_seq_one_letter_code
_entity_poly.pdbx_strand_id
1 'polypeptide(L)'
;MGLPGSGKTTLAEKLFNELLKNHHAEWVNADELRKETNDWDFSPEGRMRQAQRMRAIADAGVAKDFIVICDFVCPTRELRKVFDADFTVWLDTIPKGRYADTNSIFERPTEQEFDIRIDEFNSDSWSATLADLIHMLT
;
A
#
# COMPACT_ATOMS: atom_id res chain seq x y z
N MET A 1 0.13 -3.31 -1.61
CA MET A 1 0.74 -4.20 -0.60
C MET A 1 1.71 -5.18 -1.25
N GLY A 2 2.58 -5.76 -0.47
CA GLY A 2 3.56 -6.73 -0.96
C GLY A 2 4.74 -6.84 -0.01
N LEU A 3 5.58 -7.85 -0.23
CA LEU A 3 6.79 -8.06 0.57
C LEU A 3 7.79 -6.90 0.44
N PRO A 4 8.64 -6.67 1.46
CA PRO A 4 9.72 -5.69 1.33
C PRO A 4 10.62 -6.00 0.12
N GLY A 5 10.88 -5.00 -0.71
CA GLY A 5 11.65 -5.16 -1.95
C GLY A 5 10.82 -5.51 -3.18
N SER A 6 9.50 -5.62 -3.07
CA SER A 6 8.62 -5.93 -4.20
C SER A 6 8.40 -4.77 -5.18
N GLY A 7 8.83 -3.55 -4.82
CA GLY A 7 8.68 -2.36 -5.67
C GLY A 7 7.54 -1.44 -5.27
N LYS A 8 6.97 -1.60 -4.08
CA LYS A 8 5.84 -0.78 -3.59
C LYS A 8 6.12 0.72 -3.62
N THR A 9 7.24 1.14 -3.04
CA THR A 9 7.61 2.54 -2.94
C THR A 9 7.82 3.17 -4.33
N THR A 10 8.51 2.46 -5.21
CA THR A 10 8.73 2.93 -6.58
C THR A 10 7.41 3.10 -7.34
N LEU A 11 6.52 2.12 -7.25
CA LEU A 11 5.20 2.21 -7.89
C LEU A 11 4.35 3.33 -7.27
N ALA A 12 4.33 3.42 -5.95
CA ALA A 12 3.55 4.44 -5.23
C ALA A 12 3.98 5.85 -5.62
N GLU A 13 5.29 6.11 -5.68
CA GLU A 13 5.82 7.41 -6.09
C GLU A 13 5.41 7.78 -7.51
N LYS A 14 5.55 6.85 -8.44
CA LYS A 14 5.17 7.08 -9.85
C LYS A 14 3.66 7.27 -10.01
N LEU A 15 2.87 6.47 -9.33
CA LEU A 15 1.42 6.60 -9.32
C LEU A 15 0.97 7.95 -8.73
N PHE A 16 1.58 8.35 -7.63
CA PHE A 16 1.33 9.64 -7.00
C PHE A 16 1.57 10.79 -7.98
N ASN A 17 2.70 10.79 -8.68
CA ASN A 17 3.03 11.82 -9.67
C ASN A 17 2.05 11.81 -10.85
N GLU A 18 1.61 10.65 -11.31
CA GLU A 18 0.59 10.55 -12.37
C GLU A 18 -0.76 11.09 -11.90
N LEU A 19 -1.20 10.76 -10.69
CA LEU A 19 -2.47 11.23 -10.14
C LEU A 19 -2.50 12.75 -9.94
N LEU A 20 -1.38 13.37 -9.57
CA LEU A 20 -1.30 14.81 -9.37
C LEU A 20 -1.60 15.63 -10.62
N LYS A 21 -1.52 15.04 -11.80
CA LYS A 21 -1.86 15.73 -13.06
C LYS A 21 -3.34 16.10 -13.13
N ASN A 22 -4.22 15.32 -12.50
CA ASN A 22 -5.68 15.49 -12.59
C ASN A 22 -6.41 15.47 -11.24
N HIS A 23 -5.71 15.19 -10.14
CA HIS A 23 -6.32 15.00 -8.82
C HIS A 23 -5.47 15.62 -7.73
N HIS A 24 -6.10 15.89 -6.58
CA HIS A 24 -5.39 16.06 -5.33
C HIS A 24 -5.06 14.66 -4.79
N ALA A 25 -3.81 14.42 -4.46
CA ALA A 25 -3.35 13.11 -3.99
C ALA A 25 -2.38 13.27 -2.81
N GLU A 26 -2.38 12.26 -1.95
CA GLU A 26 -1.42 12.10 -0.86
C GLU A 26 -0.80 10.71 -0.98
N TRP A 27 0.44 10.59 -0.56
CA TRP A 27 1.15 9.32 -0.49
C TRP A 27 1.68 9.10 0.92
N VAL A 28 1.26 8.02 1.54
CA VAL A 28 1.65 7.60 2.89
C VAL A 28 2.52 6.36 2.76
N ASN A 29 3.82 6.53 3.01
CA ASN A 29 4.78 5.42 3.05
C ASN A 29 4.91 4.94 4.50
N ALA A 30 4.81 3.63 4.71
CA ALA A 30 4.81 3.05 6.06
C ALA A 30 6.13 3.30 6.81
N ASP A 31 7.27 3.20 6.13
CA ASP A 31 8.57 3.40 6.76
C ASP A 31 8.77 4.87 7.20
N GLU A 32 8.36 5.81 6.37
CA GLU A 32 8.37 7.23 6.74
C GLU A 32 7.46 7.53 7.93
N LEU A 33 6.28 6.90 7.96
CA LEU A 33 5.36 7.06 9.08
C LEU A 33 5.92 6.49 10.37
N ARG A 34 6.59 5.34 10.32
CA ARG A 34 7.28 4.76 11.49
C ARG A 34 8.38 5.67 12.00
N LYS A 35 9.11 6.29 11.08
CA LYS A 35 10.16 7.26 11.43
C LYS A 35 9.57 8.50 12.12
N GLU A 36 8.50 9.06 11.58
CA GLU A 36 7.82 10.24 12.14
C GLU A 36 7.25 9.97 13.53
N THR A 37 6.69 8.77 13.74
CA THR A 37 6.09 8.38 15.03
C THR A 37 7.09 7.72 15.98
N ASN A 38 8.31 7.45 15.52
CA ASN A 38 9.33 6.70 16.25
C ASN A 38 8.78 5.36 16.79
N ASP A 39 8.01 4.67 15.95
CA ASP A 39 7.35 3.40 16.29
C ASP A 39 7.81 2.29 15.35
N TRP A 40 8.86 1.58 15.76
CA TRP A 40 9.45 0.47 15.01
C TRP A 40 9.03 -0.89 15.58
N ASP A 41 7.88 -0.94 16.24
CA ASP A 41 7.33 -2.17 16.79
C ASP A 41 6.66 -2.99 15.68
N PHE A 42 7.29 -4.12 15.33
CA PHE A 42 6.79 -5.07 14.34
C PHE A 42 6.08 -6.27 14.96
N SER A 43 5.76 -6.21 16.26
CA SER A 43 4.87 -7.18 16.89
C SER A 43 3.47 -7.13 16.25
N PRO A 44 2.61 -8.15 16.47
CA PRO A 44 1.23 -8.09 16.01
C PRO A 44 0.50 -6.81 16.43
N GLU A 45 0.70 -6.36 17.67
CA GLU A 45 0.10 -5.14 18.20
C GLU A 45 0.66 -3.89 17.52
N GLY A 46 1.97 -3.85 17.27
CA GLY A 46 2.63 -2.73 16.60
C GLY A 46 2.20 -2.62 15.13
N ARG A 47 2.05 -3.74 14.45
CA ARG A 47 1.56 -3.77 13.06
C ARG A 47 0.09 -3.34 12.98
N MET A 48 -0.72 -3.72 13.96
CA MET A 48 -2.12 -3.27 14.06
C MET A 48 -2.20 -1.76 14.29
N ARG A 49 -1.39 -1.23 15.18
CA ARG A 49 -1.28 0.21 15.44
C ARG A 49 -0.92 0.98 14.18
N GLN A 50 0.03 0.46 13.41
CA GLN A 50 0.47 1.07 12.14
C GLN A 50 -0.66 1.08 11.11
N ALA A 51 -1.39 -0.03 10.94
CA ALA A 51 -2.50 -0.13 10.02
C ALA A 51 -3.62 0.86 10.38
N GLN A 52 -3.96 0.97 11.66
CA GLN A 52 -4.96 1.92 12.16
C GLN A 52 -4.53 3.37 11.93
N ARG A 53 -3.25 3.66 12.14
CA ARG A 53 -2.68 5.00 11.93
C ARG A 53 -2.72 5.39 10.44
N MET A 54 -2.35 4.46 9.56
CA MET A 54 -2.43 4.69 8.11
C MET A 54 -3.87 4.86 7.65
N ARG A 55 -4.80 4.08 8.20
CA ARG A 55 -6.23 4.22 7.91
C ARG A 55 -6.76 5.60 8.32
N ALA A 56 -6.40 6.08 9.50
CA ALA A 56 -6.83 7.39 9.97
C ALA A 56 -6.33 8.53 9.07
N ILE A 57 -5.08 8.44 8.60
CA ILE A 57 -4.51 9.41 7.65
C ILE A 57 -5.25 9.34 6.32
N ALA A 58 -5.53 8.14 5.82
CA ALA A 58 -6.28 7.94 4.58
C ALA A 58 -7.69 8.54 4.67
N ASP A 59 -8.40 8.27 5.75
CA ASP A 59 -9.75 8.81 5.98
C ASP A 59 -9.76 10.35 6.00
N ALA A 60 -8.77 10.96 6.63
CA ALA A 60 -8.65 12.41 6.67
C ALA A 60 -8.41 13.02 5.27
N GLY A 61 -7.62 12.35 4.44
CA GLY A 61 -7.37 12.78 3.06
C GLY A 61 -8.62 12.61 2.18
N VAL A 62 -9.28 11.48 2.28
CA VAL A 62 -10.51 11.20 1.52
C VAL A 62 -11.63 12.18 1.89
N ALA A 63 -11.73 12.57 3.15
CA ALA A 63 -12.69 13.59 3.60
C ALA A 63 -12.47 14.96 2.94
N LYS A 64 -11.28 15.21 2.40
CA LYS A 64 -10.94 16.43 1.64
C LYS A 64 -10.95 16.20 0.12
N ASP A 65 -11.52 15.09 -0.34
CA ASP A 65 -11.54 14.68 -1.74
C ASP A 65 -10.15 14.37 -2.33
N PHE A 66 -9.20 13.97 -1.49
CA PHE A 66 -7.90 13.51 -1.95
C PHE A 66 -7.95 12.00 -2.26
N ILE A 67 -7.16 11.60 -3.25
CA ILE A 67 -6.83 10.19 -3.44
C ILE A 67 -5.62 9.90 -2.56
N VAL A 68 -5.73 8.93 -1.67
CA VAL A 68 -4.64 8.59 -0.74
C VAL A 68 -4.05 7.24 -1.12
N ILE A 69 -2.76 7.23 -1.42
CA ILE A 69 -1.99 6.02 -1.67
C ILE A 69 -1.32 5.61 -0.37
N CYS A 70 -1.61 4.41 0.11
CA CYS A 70 -0.96 3.84 1.28
C CYS A 70 -0.07 2.68 0.85
N ASP A 71 1.21 2.80 1.13
CA ASP A 71 2.27 1.91 0.70
C ASP A 71 2.84 1.19 1.93
N PHE A 72 2.45 -0.07 2.11
CA PHE A 72 2.94 -0.89 3.22
C PHE A 72 2.79 -2.39 2.92
N VAL A 73 3.47 -3.23 3.69
CA VAL A 73 3.48 -4.68 3.50
C VAL A 73 2.08 -5.27 3.69
N CYS A 74 1.40 -4.90 4.76
CA CYS A 74 0.09 -5.39 5.13
C CYS A 74 0.01 -6.93 5.09
N PRO A 75 0.78 -7.64 5.92
CA PRO A 75 1.09 -9.04 5.69
C PRO A 75 -0.02 -10.03 6.02
N THR A 76 -1.05 -9.63 6.77
CA THR A 76 -2.10 -10.55 7.23
C THR A 76 -3.49 -10.12 6.78
N ARG A 77 -4.41 -11.09 6.72
CA ARG A 77 -5.82 -10.82 6.40
C ARG A 77 -6.45 -9.88 7.41
N GLU A 78 -6.11 -10.04 8.69
CA GLU A 78 -6.62 -9.17 9.74
C GLU A 78 -6.23 -7.70 9.50
N LEU A 79 -4.97 -7.45 9.18
CA LEU A 79 -4.49 -6.11 8.88
C LEU A 79 -5.16 -5.51 7.64
N ARG A 80 -5.37 -6.32 6.61
CA ARG A 80 -6.07 -5.90 5.38
C ARG A 80 -7.52 -5.54 5.65
N LYS A 81 -8.20 -6.28 6.52
CA LYS A 81 -9.58 -5.96 6.95
C LYS A 81 -9.64 -4.67 7.75
N VAL A 82 -8.69 -4.46 8.65
CA VAL A 82 -8.62 -3.24 9.46
C VAL A 82 -8.37 -2.03 8.59
N PHE A 83 -7.45 -2.12 7.64
CA PHE A 83 -7.18 -1.03 6.72
C PHE A 83 -8.35 -0.79 5.76
N ASP A 84 -8.95 -1.83 5.21
CA ASP A 84 -10.16 -1.80 4.37
C ASP A 84 -10.05 -0.81 3.21
N ALA A 85 -9.09 -1.03 2.33
CA ALA A 85 -8.84 -0.16 1.19
C ALA A 85 -10.00 -0.19 0.18
N ASP A 86 -10.28 0.94 -0.45
CA ASP A 86 -11.24 1.03 -1.57
C ASP A 86 -10.72 0.33 -2.82
N PHE A 87 -9.40 0.36 -3.02
CA PHE A 87 -8.73 -0.29 -4.15
C PHE A 87 -7.38 -0.83 -3.69
N THR A 88 -7.14 -2.12 -3.91
CA THR A 88 -5.92 -2.79 -3.46
C THR A 88 -5.10 -3.29 -4.64
N VAL A 89 -3.82 -2.92 -4.66
CA VAL A 89 -2.83 -3.43 -5.60
C VAL A 89 -1.86 -4.33 -4.83
N TRP A 90 -1.71 -5.56 -5.30
CA TRP A 90 -0.77 -6.51 -4.73
C TRP A 90 0.43 -6.69 -5.66
N LEU A 91 1.60 -6.31 -5.17
CA LEU A 91 2.87 -6.55 -5.87
C LEU A 91 3.41 -7.92 -5.44
N ASP A 92 3.24 -8.89 -6.32
CA ASP A 92 3.71 -10.27 -6.17
C ASP A 92 4.89 -10.52 -7.12
N THR A 93 5.92 -9.68 -6.96
CA THR A 93 7.07 -9.64 -7.88
C THR A 93 8.26 -10.45 -7.41
N ILE A 94 8.28 -10.85 -6.13
CA ILE A 94 9.36 -11.63 -5.51
C ILE A 94 8.78 -12.74 -4.65
N PRO A 95 9.42 -13.92 -4.57
CA PRO A 95 8.89 -15.06 -3.80
C PRO A 95 9.04 -14.87 -2.29
N LYS A 96 10.04 -14.11 -1.84
CA LYS A 96 10.23 -13.73 -0.44
C LYS A 96 11.03 -12.43 -0.35
N GLY A 97 10.72 -11.64 0.68
CA GLY A 97 11.44 -10.42 0.98
C GLY A 97 12.71 -10.67 1.79
N ARG A 98 13.40 -9.57 2.14
CA ARG A 98 14.70 -9.60 2.84
C ARG A 98 14.60 -9.92 4.35
N TYR A 99 13.41 -9.85 4.94
CA TYR A 99 13.18 -10.07 6.37
C TYR A 99 12.45 -11.38 6.60
N ALA A 100 13.12 -12.35 7.25
CA ALA A 100 12.59 -13.68 7.47
C ALA A 100 11.32 -13.69 8.34
N ASP A 101 11.23 -12.83 9.34
CA ASP A 101 10.06 -12.70 10.21
C ASP A 101 8.83 -12.22 9.43
N THR A 102 9.00 -11.25 8.55
CA THR A 102 7.93 -10.78 7.66
C THR A 102 7.49 -11.88 6.69
N ASN A 103 8.44 -12.61 6.11
CA ASN A 103 8.14 -13.73 5.20
C ASN A 103 7.31 -14.81 5.90
N SER A 104 7.60 -15.09 7.18
CA SER A 104 6.92 -16.16 7.94
C SER A 104 5.47 -15.82 8.28
N ILE A 105 5.12 -14.55 8.39
CA ILE A 105 3.75 -14.11 8.75
C ILE A 105 2.94 -13.66 7.54
N PHE A 106 3.56 -13.46 6.38
CA PHE A 106 2.88 -12.97 5.18
C PHE A 106 1.88 -14.02 4.68
N GLU A 107 0.61 -13.73 4.84
CA GLU A 107 -0.48 -14.53 4.30
C GLU A 107 -0.72 -14.14 2.85
N ARG A 108 -0.54 -15.09 1.94
CA ARG A 108 -0.75 -14.85 0.52
C ARG A 108 -2.19 -14.39 0.28
N PRO A 109 -2.43 -13.24 -0.39
CA PRO A 109 -3.79 -12.74 -0.61
C PRO A 109 -4.65 -13.70 -1.44
N THR A 110 -5.92 -13.79 -1.08
CA THR A 110 -6.93 -14.44 -1.92
C THR A 110 -7.45 -13.44 -2.96
N GLU A 111 -8.18 -13.93 -3.95
CA GLU A 111 -8.74 -13.07 -5.02
C GLU A 111 -9.68 -11.98 -4.51
N GLN A 112 -10.30 -12.16 -3.34
CA GLN A 112 -11.16 -11.16 -2.72
C GLN A 112 -10.37 -10.05 -2.01
N GLU A 113 -9.08 -10.22 -1.81
CA GLU A 113 -8.26 -9.30 -1.02
C GLU A 113 -7.49 -8.28 -1.89
N PHE A 114 -7.59 -8.38 -3.21
CA PHE A 114 -6.94 -7.43 -4.11
C PHE A 114 -7.79 -7.20 -5.37
N ASP A 115 -7.61 -6.04 -5.99
CA ASP A 115 -8.23 -5.68 -7.26
C ASP A 115 -7.29 -5.94 -8.44
N ILE A 116 -6.00 -5.70 -8.26
CA ILE A 116 -4.95 -5.90 -9.26
C ILE A 116 -3.78 -6.64 -8.61
N ARG A 117 -3.30 -7.68 -9.29
CA ARG A 117 -2.05 -8.38 -8.94
C ARG A 117 -0.99 -8.05 -9.99
N ILE A 118 0.16 -7.61 -9.55
CA ILE A 118 1.31 -7.32 -10.41
C ILE A 118 2.39 -8.35 -10.11
N ASP A 119 2.73 -9.18 -11.07
CA ASP A 119 3.72 -10.24 -10.93
C ASP A 119 5.04 -9.97 -11.68
N GLU A 120 5.11 -8.87 -12.43
CA GLU A 120 6.32 -8.41 -13.08
C GLU A 120 6.60 -6.94 -12.72
N PHE A 121 7.87 -6.64 -12.43
CA PHE A 121 8.27 -5.29 -12.05
C PHE A 121 8.33 -4.39 -13.29
N ASN A 122 7.26 -3.64 -13.53
CA ASN A 122 7.17 -2.64 -14.60
C ASN A 122 6.38 -1.42 -14.09
N SER A 123 7.03 -0.62 -13.25
CA SER A 123 6.37 0.47 -12.54
C SER A 123 5.92 1.62 -13.46
N ASP A 124 6.62 1.87 -14.57
CA ASP A 124 6.24 2.95 -15.50
C ASP A 124 4.92 2.62 -16.21
N SER A 125 4.79 1.41 -16.74
CA SER A 125 3.58 0.95 -17.41
C SER A 125 2.41 0.87 -16.43
N TRP A 126 2.63 0.28 -15.25
CA TRP A 126 1.57 0.11 -14.26
C TRP A 126 1.13 1.42 -13.62
N SER A 127 2.02 2.39 -13.41
CA SER A 127 1.63 3.69 -12.85
C SER A 127 0.63 4.42 -13.75
N ALA A 128 0.85 4.41 -15.05
CA ALA A 128 -0.06 5.01 -16.02
C ALA A 128 -1.40 4.27 -16.06
N THR A 129 -1.38 2.93 -16.12
CA THR A 129 -2.58 2.10 -16.13
C THR A 129 -3.42 2.28 -14.88
N LEU A 130 -2.79 2.27 -13.70
CA LEU A 130 -3.49 2.46 -12.43
C LEU A 130 -4.08 3.87 -12.31
N ALA A 131 -3.36 4.89 -12.75
CA ALA A 131 -3.88 6.26 -12.74
C ALA A 131 -5.14 6.38 -13.60
N ASP A 132 -5.16 5.76 -14.78
CA ASP A 132 -6.33 5.72 -15.65
C ASP A 132 -7.52 5.00 -14.99
N LEU A 133 -7.28 3.84 -14.39
CA LEU A 133 -8.31 3.08 -13.67
C LEU A 133 -8.90 3.87 -12.51
N ILE A 134 -8.05 4.50 -11.71
CA ILE A 134 -8.49 5.31 -10.56
C ILE A 134 -9.28 6.53 -11.04
N HIS A 135 -8.83 7.17 -12.12
CA HIS A 135 -9.56 8.28 -12.72
C HIS A 135 -10.98 7.88 -13.14
N MET A 136 -11.16 6.69 -13.70
CA MET A 136 -12.47 6.17 -14.09
C MET A 136 -13.38 5.88 -12.89
N LEU A 137 -12.80 5.57 -11.72
CA LEU A 137 -13.55 5.27 -10.48
C LEU A 137 -13.94 6.53 -9.70
N THR A 138 -13.37 7.65 -10.04
CA THR A 138 -13.65 8.93 -9.40
C THR A 138 -14.48 9.84 -10.30
#